data_69d3060f6643c65d7ebe9dde41aaeabb
#
_entry.id   69d3060f6643c65d7ebe9dde41aaeabb
#
_cell.length_a   1.000
_cell.length_b   1.000
_cell.length_c   1.000
_cell.angle_alpha   90.00
_cell.angle_beta   90.00
_cell.angle_gamma   90.00
#
_symmetry.space_group_name_H-M   'P 1'
#
loop_
_entity.id
_entity.type
_entity.pdbx_description
1 polymer ?
#
loop_
_entity_poly.entity_id
_entity_poly.type
_entity_poly.pdbx_seq_one_letter_code
_entity_poly.pdbx_strand_id
1 'polypeptide(L)'
;MYEREVQMTKKKIAFIPIDNRPVCYELAQDIAAIDGDIELLLPPKWLLGDLKKNSRIDGIYSWVESLNEVDYLVVSLDTIAYGGLIPSRRSSETLTEIKNRVEKFIDLFKSKNAKILAVSSIMRISNNNINEEEKEYWSKYGKKIFKYSWDLSKDGEAQTDVPSEIIEDYILTRKRNFEINCCYIEYAQSGIFDTLVLSKDDCAEFGLNIQECRKFEAIIKEKELKNVLLKTGADE
;
A
#
# COMPACT_ATOMS: atom_id res chain seq x y z
N MET A 1 49.29 -15.31 15.93
CA MET A 1 47.94 -15.07 16.40
C MET A 1 47.10 -14.78 15.17
N TYR A 2 46.32 -15.76 14.69
CA TYR A 2 45.39 -15.54 13.57
C TYR A 2 44.13 -14.92 14.18
N GLU A 3 43.86 -13.64 13.89
CA GLU A 3 42.54 -13.05 14.12
C GLU A 3 41.55 -13.80 13.23
N ARG A 4 40.60 -14.52 13.83
CA ARG A 4 39.44 -15.00 13.13
C ARG A 4 38.60 -13.75 12.82
N GLU A 5 38.60 -13.30 11.58
CA GLU A 5 37.55 -12.42 11.09
C GLU A 5 36.23 -13.09 11.38
N VAL A 6 35.47 -12.55 12.31
CA VAL A 6 34.06 -12.92 12.51
C VAL A 6 33.34 -12.40 11.28
N GLN A 7 33.11 -13.27 10.32
CA GLN A 7 32.32 -12.98 9.15
C GLN A 7 30.88 -12.72 9.64
N MET A 8 30.53 -11.45 9.83
CA MET A 8 29.17 -11.08 10.20
C MET A 8 28.24 -11.53 9.09
N THR A 9 27.25 -12.37 9.43
CA THR A 9 26.24 -12.82 8.47
C THR A 9 25.36 -11.65 8.13
N LYS A 10 25.26 -11.32 6.84
CA LYS A 10 24.40 -10.23 6.35
C LYS A 10 22.93 -10.50 6.71
N LYS A 11 22.21 -9.44 7.05
CA LYS A 11 20.77 -9.48 7.22
C LYS A 11 20.10 -9.57 5.86
N LYS A 12 19.29 -10.60 5.65
CA LYS A 12 18.55 -10.82 4.41
C LYS A 12 17.18 -10.13 4.48
N ILE A 13 16.97 -9.17 3.61
CA ILE A 13 15.72 -8.40 3.50
C ILE A 13 15.09 -8.70 2.15
N ALA A 14 13.93 -9.36 2.15
CA ALA A 14 13.11 -9.47 0.95
C ALA A 14 12.18 -8.25 0.88
N PHE A 15 12.25 -7.50 -0.23
CA PHE A 15 11.47 -6.29 -0.42
C PHE A 15 10.56 -6.39 -1.64
N ILE A 16 9.26 -6.20 -1.43
CA ILE A 16 8.24 -6.06 -2.48
C ILE A 16 7.90 -4.58 -2.61
N PRO A 17 8.47 -3.86 -3.58
CA PRO A 17 8.19 -2.45 -3.79
C PRO A 17 6.79 -2.22 -4.37
N ILE A 18 6.35 -0.96 -4.33
CA ILE A 18 5.01 -0.58 -4.82
C ILE A 18 4.88 -0.70 -6.34
N ASP A 19 5.99 -0.49 -7.05
CA ASP A 19 6.09 -0.60 -8.52
C ASP A 19 7.56 -0.70 -8.97
N ASN A 20 7.78 -0.68 -10.29
CA ASN A 20 9.10 -0.83 -10.90
C ASN A 20 9.82 0.48 -11.20
N ARG A 21 9.29 1.63 -10.78
CA ARG A 21 9.93 2.93 -11.00
C ARG A 21 11.27 3.02 -10.28
N PRO A 22 12.25 3.80 -10.82
CA PRO A 22 13.59 3.90 -10.22
C PRO A 22 13.55 4.27 -8.73
N VAL A 23 12.70 5.22 -8.34
CA VAL A 23 12.56 5.67 -6.95
C VAL A 23 12.06 4.56 -6.01
N CYS A 24 11.30 3.58 -6.52
CA CYS A 24 10.76 2.47 -5.73
C CYS A 24 11.66 1.24 -5.75
N TYR A 25 12.41 1.03 -6.84
CA TYR A 25 13.20 -0.19 -7.07
C TYR A 25 14.69 0.04 -6.93
N GLU A 26 15.29 0.90 -7.78
CA GLU A 26 16.74 1.14 -7.79
C GLU A 26 17.21 1.89 -6.54
N LEU A 27 16.45 2.90 -6.09
CA LEU A 27 16.81 3.65 -4.88
C LEU A 27 16.89 2.73 -3.65
N ALA A 28 16.00 1.74 -3.52
CA ALA A 28 16.06 0.76 -2.44
C ALA A 28 17.34 -0.09 -2.51
N GLN A 29 17.80 -0.45 -3.72
CA GLN A 29 19.06 -1.16 -3.93
C GLN A 29 20.26 -0.28 -3.55
N ASP A 30 20.25 0.99 -3.97
CA ASP A 30 21.32 1.94 -3.68
C ASP A 30 21.45 2.19 -2.17
N ILE A 31 20.31 2.36 -1.47
CA ILE A 31 20.30 2.53 -0.01
C ILE A 31 20.83 1.27 0.69
N ALA A 32 20.40 0.08 0.28
CA ALA A 32 20.89 -1.16 0.87
C ALA A 32 22.39 -1.39 0.60
N ALA A 33 22.89 -0.92 -0.54
CA ALA A 33 24.31 -1.04 -0.89
C ALA A 33 25.24 -0.15 -0.04
N ILE A 34 24.70 0.88 0.63
CA ILE A 34 25.47 1.72 1.56
C ILE A 34 25.85 0.93 2.82
N ASP A 35 24.96 0.02 3.23
CA ASP A 35 25.19 -0.83 4.40
C ASP A 35 25.73 -2.20 3.97
N GLY A 36 26.99 -2.46 4.28
CA GLY A 36 27.68 -3.72 3.96
C GLY A 36 27.04 -4.98 4.62
N ASP A 37 26.22 -4.79 5.65
CA ASP A 37 25.63 -5.87 6.45
C ASP A 37 24.21 -6.26 5.96
N ILE A 38 23.72 -5.67 4.85
CA ILE A 38 22.43 -5.98 4.24
C ILE A 38 22.62 -6.76 2.93
N GLU A 39 21.78 -7.78 2.74
CA GLU A 39 21.51 -8.45 1.48
C GLU A 39 20.06 -8.18 1.10
N LEU A 40 19.81 -7.30 0.13
CA LEU A 40 18.49 -6.98 -0.36
C LEU A 40 18.09 -7.90 -1.50
N LEU A 41 16.96 -8.61 -1.31
CA LEU A 41 16.34 -9.49 -2.31
C LEU A 41 15.09 -8.79 -2.87
N LEU A 42 15.06 -8.61 -4.19
CA LEU A 42 13.96 -7.98 -4.91
C LEU A 42 13.34 -8.96 -5.92
N PRO A 43 12.02 -8.91 -6.14
CA PRO A 43 11.43 -9.65 -7.24
C PRO A 43 11.98 -9.14 -8.57
N PRO A 44 12.07 -9.98 -9.62
CA PRO A 44 12.42 -9.51 -10.95
C PRO A 44 11.57 -8.30 -11.35
N LYS A 45 12.20 -7.24 -11.84
CA LYS A 45 11.57 -5.95 -12.16
C LYS A 45 10.35 -6.09 -13.09
N TRP A 46 10.36 -7.08 -13.99
CA TRP A 46 9.25 -7.35 -14.91
C TRP A 46 7.99 -7.97 -14.25
N LEU A 47 8.07 -8.43 -12.99
CA LEU A 47 6.92 -8.86 -12.20
C LEU A 47 6.16 -7.68 -11.59
N LEU A 48 6.82 -6.55 -11.42
CA LEU A 48 6.25 -5.35 -10.85
C LEU A 48 5.50 -4.54 -11.91
N GLY A 49 4.48 -3.83 -11.49
CA GLY A 49 3.73 -2.91 -12.33
C GLY A 49 4.44 -1.58 -12.55
N ASP A 50 3.81 -0.75 -13.37
CA ASP A 50 4.18 0.65 -13.60
C ASP A 50 2.90 1.51 -13.64
N LEU A 51 3.01 2.75 -14.11
CA LEU A 51 1.87 3.68 -14.24
C LEU A 51 0.70 3.12 -15.10
N LYS A 52 0.97 2.16 -16.00
CA LYS A 52 -0.01 1.64 -16.98
C LYS A 52 -0.29 0.16 -16.85
N LYS A 53 0.58 -0.58 -16.18
CA LYS A 53 0.50 -2.04 -16.07
C LYS A 53 0.45 -2.46 -14.62
N ASN A 54 -0.44 -3.40 -14.33
CA ASN A 54 -0.49 -4.04 -13.02
C ASN A 54 0.71 -4.99 -12.85
N SER A 55 1.12 -5.19 -11.61
CA SER A 55 2.07 -6.23 -11.24
C SER A 55 1.51 -7.61 -11.58
N ARG A 56 2.40 -8.54 -11.87
CA ARG A 56 2.07 -9.97 -12.03
C ARG A 56 2.01 -10.62 -10.65
N ILE A 57 0.87 -10.48 -9.98
CA ILE A 57 0.68 -10.85 -8.57
C ILE A 57 1.05 -12.33 -8.32
N ASP A 58 0.61 -13.25 -9.19
CA ASP A 58 0.95 -14.67 -9.07
C ASP A 58 2.46 -14.93 -9.20
N GLY A 59 3.13 -14.15 -10.05
CA GLY A 59 4.59 -14.21 -10.18
C GLY A 59 5.31 -13.71 -8.94
N ILE A 60 4.79 -12.65 -8.30
CA ILE A 60 5.30 -12.17 -7.01
C ILE A 60 5.07 -13.21 -5.91
N TYR A 61 3.90 -13.85 -5.89
CA TYR A 61 3.61 -14.94 -4.97
C TYR A 61 4.64 -16.07 -5.10
N SER A 62 4.86 -16.56 -6.35
CA SER A 62 5.83 -17.62 -6.62
C SER A 62 7.26 -17.20 -6.28
N TRP A 63 7.61 -15.92 -6.48
CA TRP A 63 8.91 -15.40 -6.06
C TRP A 63 9.06 -15.44 -4.53
N VAL A 64 8.07 -14.97 -3.77
CA VAL A 64 8.10 -15.08 -2.29
C VAL A 64 8.17 -16.55 -1.86
N GLU A 65 7.41 -17.42 -2.50
CA GLU A 65 7.43 -18.86 -2.21
C GLU A 65 8.83 -19.47 -2.38
N SER A 66 9.57 -19.04 -3.41
CA SER A 66 10.93 -19.49 -3.71
C SER A 66 12.01 -18.96 -2.77
N LEU A 67 11.71 -17.92 -1.98
CA LEU A 67 12.67 -17.37 -1.02
C LEU A 67 12.99 -18.41 0.04
N ASN A 68 14.29 -18.62 0.26
CA ASN A 68 14.80 -19.35 1.42
C ASN A 68 14.65 -18.49 2.69
N GLU A 69 15.46 -18.76 3.71
CA GLU A 69 15.48 -17.98 4.95
C GLU A 69 15.77 -16.50 4.68
N VAL A 70 14.88 -15.64 5.20
CA VAL A 70 15.03 -14.17 5.21
C VAL A 70 14.77 -13.66 6.63
N ASP A 71 15.48 -12.62 7.05
CA ASP A 71 15.30 -12.00 8.36
C ASP A 71 14.08 -11.08 8.36
N TYR A 72 13.84 -10.39 7.24
CA TYR A 72 12.77 -9.39 7.10
C TYR A 72 12.05 -9.53 5.76
N LEU A 73 10.73 -9.30 5.80
CA LEU A 73 9.88 -9.06 4.65
C LEU A 73 9.39 -7.61 4.72
N VAL A 74 9.80 -6.78 3.78
CA VAL A 74 9.30 -5.41 3.61
C VAL A 74 8.34 -5.41 2.43
N VAL A 75 7.07 -5.07 2.65
CA VAL A 75 6.01 -5.35 1.69
C VAL A 75 5.14 -4.12 1.43
N SER A 76 5.05 -3.70 0.17
CA SER A 76 3.93 -2.87 -0.28
C SER A 76 2.68 -3.74 -0.42
N LEU A 77 1.71 -3.51 0.45
CA LEU A 77 0.45 -4.23 0.46
C LEU A 77 -0.41 -3.90 -0.77
N ASP A 78 -0.28 -2.69 -1.32
CA ASP A 78 -0.96 -2.32 -2.56
C ASP A 78 -0.52 -3.20 -3.74
N THR A 79 0.75 -3.60 -3.78
CA THR A 79 1.30 -4.47 -4.81
C THR A 79 0.69 -5.86 -4.77
N ILE A 80 0.57 -6.46 -3.59
CA ILE A 80 0.01 -7.81 -3.44
C ILE A 80 -1.51 -7.82 -3.51
N ALA A 81 -2.18 -6.75 -3.08
CA ALA A 81 -3.63 -6.66 -3.06
C ALA A 81 -4.22 -6.31 -4.44
N TYR A 82 -3.64 -5.33 -5.10
CA TYR A 82 -4.22 -4.73 -6.31
C TYR A 82 -3.30 -4.80 -7.54
N GLY A 83 -2.04 -5.14 -7.35
CA GLY A 83 -1.00 -5.06 -8.37
C GLY A 83 -0.29 -3.70 -8.44
N GLY A 84 -0.43 -2.85 -7.41
CA GLY A 84 0.23 -1.57 -7.26
C GLY A 84 -0.68 -0.43 -6.80
N LEU A 85 -0.10 0.75 -6.60
CA LEU A 85 -0.80 1.93 -6.09
C LEU A 85 -1.95 2.40 -7.03
N ILE A 86 -1.65 2.56 -8.32
CA ILE A 86 -2.64 3.02 -9.31
C ILE A 86 -3.75 1.98 -9.53
N PRO A 87 -3.45 0.69 -9.68
CA PRO A 87 -4.48 -0.35 -9.71
C PRO A 87 -5.44 -0.33 -8.53
N SER A 88 -5.01 0.04 -7.33
CA SER A 88 -5.89 0.13 -6.15
C SER A 88 -7.08 1.08 -6.35
N ARG A 89 -6.91 2.12 -7.17
CA ARG A 89 -7.93 3.13 -7.49
C ARG A 89 -8.79 2.74 -8.69
N ARG A 90 -8.25 1.91 -9.59
CA ARG A 90 -8.83 1.59 -10.92
C ARG A 90 -9.47 0.21 -10.98
N SER A 91 -9.05 -0.74 -10.13
CA SER A 91 -9.58 -2.09 -10.13
C SER A 91 -11.09 -2.14 -9.83
N SER A 92 -11.80 -2.96 -10.59
CA SER A 92 -13.20 -3.30 -10.37
C SER A 92 -13.39 -4.57 -9.51
N GLU A 93 -12.30 -5.16 -9.03
CA GLU A 93 -12.35 -6.35 -8.19
C GLU A 93 -13.12 -6.10 -6.91
N THR A 94 -13.83 -7.11 -6.45
CA THR A 94 -14.62 -7.07 -5.22
C THR A 94 -13.73 -7.13 -3.98
N LEU A 95 -14.28 -6.70 -2.86
CA LEU A 95 -13.64 -6.84 -1.54
C LEU A 95 -13.23 -8.30 -1.26
N THR A 96 -14.11 -9.25 -1.59
CA THR A 96 -13.88 -10.68 -1.33
C THR A 96 -12.71 -11.22 -2.14
N GLU A 97 -12.62 -10.88 -3.43
CA GLU A 97 -11.49 -11.31 -4.28
C GLU A 97 -10.15 -10.81 -3.74
N ILE A 98 -10.11 -9.53 -3.32
CA ILE A 98 -8.90 -8.93 -2.79
C ILE A 98 -8.55 -9.54 -1.42
N LYS A 99 -9.53 -9.71 -0.51
CA LYS A 99 -9.30 -10.38 0.78
C LYS A 99 -8.73 -11.78 0.62
N ASN A 100 -9.33 -12.60 -0.21
CA ASN A 100 -8.86 -13.97 -0.47
C ASN A 100 -7.42 -14.00 -1.01
N ARG A 101 -7.06 -13.03 -1.83
CA ARG A 101 -5.69 -12.87 -2.35
C ARG A 101 -4.73 -12.48 -1.23
N VAL A 102 -5.09 -11.48 -0.43
CA VAL A 102 -4.28 -11.02 0.70
C VAL A 102 -4.08 -12.15 1.70
N GLU A 103 -5.12 -12.89 2.06
CA GLU A 103 -5.04 -14.03 2.98
C GLU A 103 -4.01 -15.07 2.51
N LYS A 104 -3.98 -15.41 1.22
CA LYS A 104 -2.96 -16.32 0.66
C LYS A 104 -1.54 -15.80 0.88
N PHE A 105 -1.30 -14.50 0.65
CA PHE A 105 0.00 -13.89 0.92
C PHE A 105 0.34 -13.89 2.40
N ILE A 106 -0.62 -13.61 3.26
CA ILE A 106 -0.42 -13.62 4.72
C ILE A 106 0.00 -15.01 5.19
N ASP A 107 -0.64 -16.07 4.70
CA ASP A 107 -0.27 -17.45 5.06
C ASP A 107 1.13 -17.82 4.56
N LEU A 108 1.48 -17.36 3.34
CA LEU A 108 2.83 -17.52 2.81
C LEU A 108 3.87 -16.76 3.66
N PHE A 109 3.57 -15.52 4.05
CA PHE A 109 4.48 -14.71 4.87
C PHE A 109 4.73 -15.34 6.25
N LYS A 110 3.69 -15.85 6.91
CA LYS A 110 3.81 -16.60 8.17
C LYS A 110 4.78 -17.79 8.05
N SER A 111 4.76 -18.48 6.89
CA SER A 111 5.64 -19.64 6.65
C SER A 111 7.13 -19.28 6.55
N LYS A 112 7.46 -18.00 6.30
CA LYS A 112 8.86 -17.53 6.16
C LYS A 112 9.56 -17.26 7.49
N ASN A 113 8.84 -17.23 8.60
CA ASN A 113 9.38 -16.95 9.94
C ASN A 113 10.26 -15.68 10.01
N ALA A 114 9.94 -14.69 9.18
CA ALA A 114 10.60 -13.39 9.07
C ALA A 114 9.82 -12.30 9.80
N LYS A 115 10.49 -11.22 10.19
CA LYS A 115 9.79 -10.01 10.63
C LYS A 115 9.14 -9.31 9.44
N ILE A 116 7.88 -8.91 9.58
CA ILE A 116 7.10 -8.33 8.48
C ILE A 116 6.88 -6.85 8.74
N LEU A 117 7.42 -6.02 7.84
CA LEU A 117 7.18 -4.58 7.78
C LEU A 117 6.31 -4.29 6.56
N ALA A 118 5.09 -3.88 6.81
CA ALA A 118 4.08 -3.69 5.78
C ALA A 118 3.76 -2.21 5.58
N VAL A 119 3.55 -1.80 4.33
CA VAL A 119 3.14 -0.43 3.96
C VAL A 119 1.91 -0.53 3.08
N SER A 120 0.88 0.27 3.38
CA SER A 120 -0.32 0.41 2.55
C SER A 120 -0.68 1.87 2.40
N SER A 121 -1.23 2.23 1.25
CA SER A 121 -1.64 3.60 0.95
C SER A 121 -3.11 3.82 1.27
N ILE A 122 -3.41 4.99 1.83
CA ILE A 122 -4.78 5.50 1.90
C ILE A 122 -5.09 6.16 0.58
N MET A 123 -6.20 5.76 -0.05
CA MET A 123 -6.58 6.27 -1.37
C MET A 123 -6.65 7.79 -1.37
N ARG A 124 -5.77 8.44 -2.13
CA ARG A 124 -5.74 9.90 -2.29
C ARG A 124 -6.96 10.42 -3.06
N ILE A 125 -7.09 11.73 -3.15
CA ILE A 125 -8.04 12.41 -4.02
C ILE A 125 -7.37 13.58 -4.72
N SER A 126 -7.35 13.57 -6.05
CA SER A 126 -6.65 14.56 -6.87
C SER A 126 -7.57 15.73 -7.25
N ASN A 127 -7.09 16.99 -7.07
CA ASN A 127 -7.82 18.20 -7.47
C ASN A 127 -7.50 18.60 -8.92
N ASN A 128 -7.71 17.68 -9.86
CA ASN A 128 -7.49 17.91 -11.27
C ASN A 128 -8.43 17.07 -12.14
N ASN A 129 -8.37 17.25 -13.45
CA ASN A 129 -9.09 16.45 -14.44
C ASN A 129 -8.09 15.62 -15.28
N ILE A 130 -7.11 14.97 -14.64
CA ILE A 130 -6.11 14.11 -15.26
C ILE A 130 -6.39 12.68 -14.81
N ASN A 131 -6.62 11.75 -15.76
CA ASN A 131 -6.99 10.38 -15.47
C ASN A 131 -5.83 9.37 -15.63
N GLU A 132 -4.60 9.84 -15.74
CA GLU A 132 -3.44 8.94 -15.93
C GLU A 132 -3.31 7.92 -14.79
N GLU A 133 -3.64 8.34 -13.56
CA GLU A 133 -3.59 7.51 -12.37
C GLU A 133 -4.98 7.20 -11.78
N GLU A 134 -6.04 7.62 -12.44
CA GLU A 134 -7.43 7.52 -11.96
C GLU A 134 -8.29 6.76 -12.98
N LYS A 135 -9.55 6.48 -12.66
CA LYS A 135 -10.53 5.94 -13.59
C LYS A 135 -10.84 6.96 -14.70
N GLU A 136 -11.27 6.49 -15.88
CA GLU A 136 -11.46 7.32 -17.08
C GLU A 136 -12.38 8.53 -16.85
N TYR A 137 -13.42 8.38 -16.04
CA TYR A 137 -14.33 9.47 -15.73
C TYR A 137 -13.67 10.65 -15.01
N TRP A 138 -12.46 10.47 -14.45
CA TRP A 138 -11.72 11.53 -13.78
C TRP A 138 -11.33 12.66 -14.74
N SER A 139 -11.07 12.36 -16.01
CA SER A 139 -10.77 13.36 -17.05
C SER A 139 -11.87 14.42 -17.19
N LYS A 140 -13.11 14.05 -16.90
CA LYS A 140 -14.28 14.94 -16.99
C LYS A 140 -14.74 15.47 -15.63
N TYR A 141 -14.69 14.64 -14.61
CA TYR A 141 -15.37 14.92 -13.33
C TYR A 141 -14.41 15.03 -12.13
N GLY A 142 -13.10 14.89 -12.30
CA GLY A 142 -12.14 14.84 -11.19
C GLY A 142 -12.25 16.00 -10.22
N LYS A 143 -12.22 17.24 -10.69
CA LYS A 143 -12.40 18.43 -9.84
C LYS A 143 -13.77 18.48 -9.13
N LYS A 144 -14.83 17.97 -9.78
CA LYS A 144 -16.16 17.94 -9.19
C LYS A 144 -16.26 16.86 -8.10
N ILE A 145 -15.63 15.70 -8.32
CA ILE A 145 -15.51 14.63 -7.32
C ILE A 145 -14.66 15.10 -6.14
N PHE A 146 -13.57 15.82 -6.40
CA PHE A 146 -12.76 16.46 -5.34
C PHE A 146 -13.63 17.41 -4.50
N LYS A 147 -14.36 18.34 -5.15
CA LYS A 147 -15.25 19.27 -4.44
C LYS A 147 -16.32 18.53 -3.65
N TYR A 148 -16.97 17.53 -4.24
CA TYR A 148 -17.95 16.68 -3.55
C TYR A 148 -17.36 16.02 -2.30
N SER A 149 -16.16 15.45 -2.41
CA SER A 149 -15.43 14.85 -1.29
C SER A 149 -15.10 15.88 -0.21
N TRP A 150 -14.68 17.08 -0.61
CA TRP A 150 -14.38 18.17 0.30
C TRP A 150 -15.61 18.62 1.08
N ASP A 151 -16.71 18.93 0.38
CA ASP A 151 -17.96 19.40 0.98
C ASP A 151 -18.54 18.33 1.92
N LEU A 152 -18.58 17.07 1.48
CA LEU A 152 -19.05 15.95 2.30
C LEU A 152 -18.21 15.76 3.57
N SER A 153 -16.90 15.94 3.47
CA SER A 153 -16.00 15.85 4.64
C SER A 153 -16.14 17.01 5.60
N LYS A 154 -16.40 18.20 5.09
CA LYS A 154 -16.50 19.44 5.88
C LYS A 154 -17.87 19.61 6.52
N ASP A 155 -18.91 19.47 5.73
CA ASP A 155 -20.29 19.88 6.08
C ASP A 155 -21.22 18.68 6.39
N GLY A 156 -20.74 17.45 6.13
CA GLY A 156 -21.52 16.22 6.31
C GLY A 156 -22.51 15.92 5.16
N GLU A 157 -22.66 16.84 4.24
CA GLU A 157 -23.50 16.73 3.04
C GLU A 157 -22.81 17.40 1.85
N ALA A 158 -23.10 16.93 0.65
CA ALA A 158 -22.55 17.50 -0.57
C ALA A 158 -23.54 17.39 -1.74
N GLN A 159 -23.58 18.41 -2.57
CA GLN A 159 -24.32 18.40 -3.83
C GLN A 159 -23.35 18.35 -5.00
N THR A 160 -23.73 17.66 -6.07
CA THR A 160 -22.92 17.54 -7.27
C THR A 160 -23.80 17.30 -8.50
N ASP A 161 -23.30 17.73 -9.66
CA ASP A 161 -23.87 17.41 -10.97
C ASP A 161 -23.14 16.25 -11.66
N VAL A 162 -22.28 15.55 -10.94
CA VAL A 162 -21.66 14.29 -11.39
C VAL A 162 -22.73 13.21 -11.40
N PRO A 163 -22.81 12.39 -12.48
CA PRO A 163 -23.74 11.27 -12.53
C PRO A 163 -23.65 10.37 -11.28
N SER A 164 -24.80 9.95 -10.76
CA SER A 164 -24.89 9.17 -9.51
C SER A 164 -24.07 7.87 -9.57
N GLU A 165 -24.11 7.18 -10.71
CA GLU A 165 -23.33 5.96 -10.92
C GLU A 165 -21.82 6.14 -10.81
N ILE A 166 -21.31 7.33 -11.18
CA ILE A 166 -19.89 7.68 -11.01
C ILE A 166 -19.55 7.93 -9.54
N ILE A 167 -20.40 8.67 -8.84
CA ILE A 167 -20.23 8.91 -7.41
C ILE A 167 -20.30 7.59 -6.62
N GLU A 168 -21.27 6.72 -6.95
CA GLU A 168 -21.39 5.40 -6.33
C GLU A 168 -20.14 4.55 -6.55
N ASP A 169 -19.65 4.46 -7.79
CA ASP A 169 -18.42 3.72 -8.11
C ASP A 169 -17.21 4.27 -7.35
N TYR A 170 -17.09 5.59 -7.27
CA TYR A 170 -16.00 6.22 -6.52
C TYR A 170 -16.08 5.91 -5.02
N ILE A 171 -17.26 6.03 -4.42
CA ILE A 171 -17.47 5.75 -2.99
C ILE A 171 -17.27 4.25 -2.69
N LEU A 172 -17.75 3.35 -3.54
CA LEU A 172 -17.57 1.91 -3.37
C LEU A 172 -16.10 1.51 -3.48
N THR A 173 -15.36 2.12 -4.41
CA THR A 173 -13.91 1.90 -4.53
C THR A 173 -13.19 2.31 -3.26
N ARG A 174 -13.49 3.48 -2.70
CA ARG A 174 -12.91 3.96 -1.44
C ARG A 174 -13.27 3.06 -0.26
N LYS A 175 -14.55 2.71 -0.13
CA LYS A 175 -15.03 1.83 0.93
C LYS A 175 -14.30 0.48 0.91
N ARG A 176 -14.14 -0.12 -0.27
CA ARG A 176 -13.39 -1.36 -0.45
C ARG A 176 -11.94 -1.21 0.05
N ASN A 177 -11.24 -0.15 -0.37
CA ASN A 177 -9.84 0.07 0.03
C ASN A 177 -9.73 0.37 1.54
N PHE A 178 -10.68 1.11 2.10
CA PHE A 178 -10.75 1.35 3.54
C PHE A 178 -10.93 0.04 4.33
N GLU A 179 -11.82 -0.84 3.90
CA GLU A 179 -12.06 -2.14 4.55
C GLU A 179 -10.84 -3.07 4.44
N ILE A 180 -10.11 -3.05 3.33
CA ILE A 180 -8.84 -3.77 3.19
C ILE A 180 -7.79 -3.24 4.17
N ASN A 181 -7.65 -1.92 4.31
CA ASN A 181 -6.75 -1.31 5.30
C ASN A 181 -7.15 -1.67 6.73
N CYS A 182 -8.44 -1.79 7.05
CA CYS A 182 -8.91 -2.30 8.35
C CYS A 182 -8.43 -3.73 8.60
N CYS A 183 -8.49 -4.62 7.60
CA CYS A 183 -7.95 -5.99 7.72
C CYS A 183 -6.44 -5.96 8.00
N TYR A 184 -5.69 -5.05 7.40
CA TYR A 184 -4.25 -4.91 7.70
C TYR A 184 -3.98 -4.47 9.14
N ILE A 185 -4.82 -3.59 9.70
CA ILE A 185 -4.75 -3.23 11.12
C ILE A 185 -5.02 -4.46 12.00
N GLU A 186 -5.97 -5.32 11.63
CA GLU A 186 -6.25 -6.57 12.36
C GLU A 186 -5.05 -7.52 12.30
N TYR A 187 -4.36 -7.64 11.18
CA TYR A 187 -3.12 -8.42 11.08
C TYR A 187 -1.99 -7.84 11.93
N ALA A 188 -1.85 -6.52 12.01
CA ALA A 188 -0.89 -5.88 12.91
C ALA A 188 -1.26 -6.09 14.38
N GLN A 189 -2.55 -6.00 14.74
CA GLN A 189 -3.06 -6.28 16.09
C GLN A 189 -2.80 -7.74 16.52
N SER A 190 -2.92 -8.69 15.60
CA SER A 190 -2.64 -10.12 15.88
C SER A 190 -1.15 -10.47 15.89
N GLY A 191 -0.26 -9.50 15.67
CA GLY A 191 1.19 -9.69 15.66
C GLY A 191 1.74 -10.34 14.40
N ILE A 192 0.95 -10.42 13.30
CA ILE A 192 1.42 -10.90 11.99
C ILE A 192 2.34 -9.85 11.36
N PHE A 193 1.99 -8.58 11.43
CA PHE A 193 2.89 -7.49 11.05
C PHE A 193 3.61 -6.95 12.28
N ASP A 194 4.95 -6.99 12.27
CA ASP A 194 5.78 -6.32 13.28
C ASP A 194 5.61 -4.81 13.20
N THR A 195 5.41 -4.27 12.00
CA THR A 195 5.10 -2.87 11.76
C THR A 195 4.17 -2.73 10.56
N LEU A 196 3.14 -1.93 10.70
CA LEU A 196 2.27 -1.48 9.61
C LEU A 196 2.36 0.05 9.48
N VAL A 197 2.66 0.53 8.28
CA VAL A 197 2.59 1.96 7.94
C VAL A 197 1.40 2.17 7.02
N LEU A 198 0.46 3.03 7.42
CA LEU A 198 -0.58 3.56 6.55
C LEU A 198 -0.10 4.93 6.04
N SER A 199 0.17 5.02 4.75
CA SER A 199 0.65 6.24 4.09
C SER A 199 -0.50 7.09 3.59
N LYS A 200 -0.43 8.38 3.85
CA LYS A 200 -1.34 9.40 3.33
C LYS A 200 -0.57 10.37 2.44
N ASP A 201 -0.93 10.47 1.17
CA ASP A 201 -0.22 11.31 0.20
C ASP A 201 -0.72 12.76 0.18
N ASP A 202 -2.00 13.00 0.48
CA ASP A 202 -2.59 14.34 0.41
C ASP A 202 -2.69 15.04 1.77
N CYS A 203 -2.28 16.29 1.82
CA CYS A 203 -2.31 17.15 3.01
C CYS A 203 -3.46 18.16 2.99
N ALA A 204 -4.52 17.95 2.20
CA ALA A 204 -5.71 18.81 2.22
C ALA A 204 -6.36 18.82 3.61
N GLU A 205 -6.99 19.95 3.97
CA GLU A 205 -7.66 20.11 5.26
C GLU A 205 -8.92 19.23 5.38
N PHE A 206 -9.65 19.07 4.27
CA PHE A 206 -10.86 18.26 4.15
C PHE A 206 -10.77 17.32 2.96
N GLY A 207 -11.54 16.25 3.01
CA GLY A 207 -11.65 15.22 1.99
C GLY A 207 -12.01 13.87 2.62
N LEU A 208 -12.54 12.95 1.81
CA LEU A 208 -12.86 11.62 2.30
C LEU A 208 -11.63 10.85 2.78
N ASN A 209 -10.46 11.09 2.15
CA ASN A 209 -9.18 10.56 2.62
C ASN A 209 -8.84 11.05 4.03
N ILE A 210 -9.13 12.30 4.36
CA ILE A 210 -8.92 12.86 5.71
C ILE A 210 -9.88 12.24 6.74
N GLN A 211 -11.14 12.02 6.34
CA GLN A 211 -12.09 11.31 7.21
C GLN A 211 -11.64 9.86 7.46
N GLU A 212 -11.14 9.16 6.44
CA GLU A 212 -10.59 7.81 6.57
C GLU A 212 -9.36 7.79 7.49
N CYS A 213 -8.43 8.76 7.35
CA CYS A 213 -7.30 8.92 8.26
C CYS A 213 -7.75 9.07 9.72
N ARG A 214 -8.72 9.95 9.99
CA ARG A 214 -9.27 10.15 11.35
C ARG A 214 -9.90 8.87 11.92
N LYS A 215 -10.56 8.06 11.07
CA LYS A 215 -11.10 6.75 11.48
C LYS A 215 -9.98 5.77 11.83
N PHE A 216 -8.92 5.70 11.03
CA PHE A 216 -7.75 4.87 11.34
C PHE A 216 -7.05 5.33 12.62
N GLU A 217 -6.86 6.64 12.82
CA GLU A 217 -6.31 7.19 14.07
C GLU A 217 -7.14 6.78 15.29
N ALA A 218 -8.48 6.85 15.18
CA ALA A 218 -9.38 6.42 16.23
C ALA A 218 -9.24 4.94 16.55
N ILE A 219 -9.21 4.06 15.52
CA ILE A 219 -9.02 2.60 15.68
C ILE A 219 -7.66 2.30 16.32
N ILE A 220 -6.58 2.92 15.85
CA ILE A 220 -5.22 2.72 16.36
C ILE A 220 -5.16 3.12 17.84
N LYS A 221 -5.75 4.26 18.18
CA LYS A 221 -5.79 4.77 19.56
C LYS A 221 -6.66 3.91 20.48
N GLU A 222 -7.86 3.53 20.05
CA GLU A 222 -8.79 2.69 20.81
C GLU A 222 -8.17 1.32 21.15
N LYS A 223 -7.45 0.75 20.18
CA LYS A 223 -6.80 -0.57 20.31
C LYS A 223 -5.37 -0.49 20.87
N GLU A 224 -4.87 0.71 21.20
CA GLU A 224 -3.52 0.96 21.72
C GLU A 224 -2.39 0.34 20.87
N LEU A 225 -2.53 0.36 19.54
CA LEU A 225 -1.59 -0.29 18.62
C LEU A 225 -0.33 0.55 18.45
N LYS A 226 0.78 0.10 19.01
CA LYS A 226 2.09 0.78 18.92
C LYS A 226 2.86 0.46 17.64
N ASN A 227 2.50 -0.63 16.97
CA ASN A 227 3.12 -1.12 15.74
C ASN A 227 2.38 -0.67 14.47
N VAL A 228 1.35 0.16 14.59
CA VAL A 228 0.63 0.78 13.46
C VAL A 228 0.91 2.27 13.43
N LEU A 229 1.47 2.73 12.33
CA LEU A 229 1.89 4.13 12.13
C LEU A 229 1.08 4.74 10.99
N LEU A 230 0.46 5.90 11.24
CA LEU A 230 -0.10 6.72 10.20
C LEU A 230 0.91 7.81 9.84
N LYS A 231 1.36 7.84 8.59
CA LYS A 231 2.39 8.78 8.13
C LYS A 231 1.94 9.50 6.86
N THR A 232 2.34 10.76 6.74
CA THR A 232 2.24 11.48 5.47
C THR A 232 3.32 10.91 4.55
N GLY A 233 2.94 10.53 3.33
CA GLY A 233 3.87 10.10 2.30
C GLY A 233 4.77 11.25 1.88
N ALA A 234 5.99 10.95 1.49
CA ALA A 234 6.93 11.92 0.94
C ALA A 234 6.82 11.89 -0.59
N ASP A 235 5.80 12.52 -1.12
CA ASP A 235 5.66 12.80 -2.56
C ASP A 235 6.15 14.23 -2.87
N GLU A 236 6.92 14.80 -1.93
CA GLU A 236 7.47 16.15 -2.01
C GLU A 236 9.00 16.12 -2.18
#